data_3b464d00b15ae8afd08379d26fc2df03
#
_entry.id   3b464d00b15ae8afd08379d26fc2df03
#
_cell.length_a   1.000
_cell.length_b   1.000
_cell.length_c   1.000
_cell.angle_alpha   90.00
_cell.angle_beta   90.00
_cell.angle_gamma   90.00
#
_symmetry.space_group_name_H-M   'P 1'
#
loop_
_entity.id
_entity.type
_entity.pdbx_description
1 polymer ?
#
loop_
_entity_poly.entity_id
_entity_poly.type
_entity_poly.pdbx_seq_one_letter_code
_entity_poly.pdbx_strand_id
1 'polypeptide(L)'
;VPFFAVLLLAMRFAYIHHYSISYLIFAPILLFAGGMVYYKTGNLNALMYMFLLVFLYKAEMESVLKIYSVVALFFIVLIVFLAVIGAIPNLQFVQSRSAGVVVRNSFGFIYPTDFASHCFYLYTAISYIFRKKFIVLRTALGFGLAYFIIRYCDARLNAASITVMALIFLYFYFRNDKQRRLFALLPLSAGIASSVMIYLSSKFTWSHPMYVALNNFFSMRLHLGHEALKKYAVQWFGIRGISFIGYGGRTESVLSYDYVDS
;
A
#
# COMPACT_ATOMS: atom_id res chain seq x y z
N VAL A 1 -2.81 7.60 17.24
CA VAL A 1 -1.52 6.89 17.02
C VAL A 1 -0.52 7.72 16.20
N PRO A 2 -0.83 8.28 15.00
CA PRO A 2 0.16 9.00 14.20
C PRO A 2 0.73 10.25 14.90
N PHE A 3 -0.08 10.97 15.67
CA PHE A 3 0.36 12.16 16.41
C PHE A 3 1.48 11.85 17.43
N PHE A 4 1.33 10.77 18.18
CA PHE A 4 2.34 10.36 19.16
C PHE A 4 3.66 9.94 18.49
N ALA A 5 3.58 9.22 17.37
CA ALA A 5 4.76 8.86 16.57
C ALA A 5 5.48 10.11 16.04
N VAL A 6 4.73 11.09 15.53
CA VAL A 6 5.29 12.37 15.07
C VAL A 6 5.98 13.10 16.22
N LEU A 7 5.38 13.14 17.42
CA LEU A 7 5.96 13.78 18.58
C LEU A 7 7.30 13.13 18.99
N LEU A 8 7.34 11.79 19.09
CA LEU A 8 8.57 11.05 19.40
C LEU A 8 9.68 11.29 18.37
N LEU A 9 9.32 11.30 17.08
CA LEU A 9 10.27 11.58 16.02
C LEU A 9 10.75 13.04 16.04
N ALA A 10 9.88 13.99 16.38
CA ALA A 10 10.26 15.39 16.55
C ALA A 10 11.25 15.57 17.70
N MET A 11 11.04 14.87 18.82
CA MET A 11 12.00 14.87 19.95
C MET A 11 13.36 14.30 19.51
N ARG A 12 13.36 13.16 18.77
CA ARG A 12 14.58 12.61 18.20
C ARG A 12 15.28 13.60 17.26
N PHE A 13 14.50 14.27 16.41
CA PHE A 13 15.00 15.25 15.47
C PHE A 13 15.73 16.42 16.16
N ALA A 14 15.26 16.88 17.31
CA ALA A 14 15.90 17.94 18.09
C ALA A 14 17.33 17.58 18.55
N TYR A 15 17.67 16.29 18.63
CA TYR A 15 19.02 15.83 19.01
C TYR A 15 20.00 15.73 17.82
N ILE A 16 19.55 15.97 16.59
CA ILE A 16 20.41 15.93 15.40
C ILE A 16 21.10 17.29 15.24
N HIS A 17 22.42 17.34 15.41
CA HIS A 17 23.19 18.59 15.35
C HIS A 17 23.63 19.01 13.95
N HIS A 18 23.62 18.10 12.97
CA HIS A 18 24.10 18.37 11.62
C HIS A 18 23.09 17.94 10.55
N TYR A 19 22.67 18.89 9.75
CA TYR A 19 21.74 18.68 8.61
C TYR A 19 22.49 18.92 7.29
N SER A 20 22.18 18.13 6.25
CA SER A 20 22.68 18.42 4.90
C SER A 20 21.91 19.60 4.29
N ILE A 21 22.58 20.39 3.45
CA ILE A 21 21.92 21.50 2.73
C ILE A 21 20.73 21.00 1.92
N SER A 22 20.86 19.88 1.24
CA SER A 22 19.76 19.27 0.50
C SER A 22 18.54 18.99 1.40
N TYR A 23 18.77 18.49 2.61
CA TYR A 23 17.67 18.23 3.53
C TYR A 23 16.99 19.54 3.98
N LEU A 24 17.77 20.59 4.28
CA LEU A 24 17.22 21.90 4.67
C LEU A 24 16.35 22.53 3.57
N ILE A 25 16.59 22.19 2.30
CA ILE A 25 15.78 22.62 1.17
C ILE A 25 14.52 21.73 1.02
N PHE A 26 14.68 20.40 1.05
CA PHE A 26 13.59 19.49 0.76
C PHE A 26 12.57 19.35 1.90
N ALA A 27 13.00 19.45 3.17
CA ALA A 27 12.11 19.30 4.31
C ALA A 27 11.00 20.40 4.33
N PRO A 28 11.29 21.70 4.18
CA PRO A 28 10.25 22.73 4.08
C PRO A 28 9.32 22.54 2.88
N ILE A 29 9.84 22.10 1.73
CA ILE A 29 9.02 21.84 0.53
C ILE A 29 8.02 20.71 0.80
N LEU A 30 8.46 19.62 1.42
CA LEU A 30 7.59 18.50 1.78
C LEU A 30 6.52 18.92 2.79
N LEU A 31 6.91 19.66 3.83
CA LEU A 31 5.98 20.15 4.84
C LEU A 31 4.98 21.16 4.25
N PHE A 32 5.42 22.04 3.37
CA PHE A 32 4.55 22.95 2.64
C PHE A 32 3.57 22.19 1.76
N ALA A 33 4.02 21.19 0.99
CA ALA A 33 3.16 20.36 0.17
C ALA A 33 2.10 19.62 1.02
N GLY A 34 2.53 19.00 2.14
CA GLY A 34 1.61 18.34 3.09
C GLY A 34 0.62 19.32 3.72
N GLY A 35 1.07 20.51 4.09
CA GLY A 35 0.23 21.59 4.61
C GLY A 35 -0.80 22.07 3.60
N MET A 36 -0.42 22.23 2.32
CA MET A 36 -1.34 22.58 1.24
C MET A 36 -2.38 21.49 0.98
N VAL A 37 -1.98 20.21 1.00
CA VAL A 37 -2.92 19.09 0.89
C VAL A 37 -3.89 19.10 2.07
N TYR A 38 -3.42 19.26 3.30
CA TYR A 38 -4.29 19.38 4.47
C TYR A 38 -5.26 20.57 4.37
N TYR A 39 -4.76 21.73 4.01
CA TYR A 39 -5.58 22.93 3.84
C TYR A 39 -6.68 22.73 2.79
N LYS A 40 -6.35 22.13 1.64
CA LYS A 40 -7.28 21.89 0.53
C LYS A 40 -8.27 20.75 0.78
N THR A 41 -7.84 19.67 1.42
CA THR A 41 -8.65 18.44 1.55
C THR A 41 -9.24 18.26 2.94
N GLY A 42 -8.64 18.84 3.98
CA GLY A 42 -8.91 18.52 5.38
C GLY A 42 -8.30 17.18 5.84
N ASN A 43 -7.52 16.50 4.99
CA ASN A 43 -6.94 15.20 5.31
C ASN A 43 -5.63 15.36 6.09
N LEU A 44 -5.71 15.16 7.40
CA LEU A 44 -4.56 15.25 8.31
C LEU A 44 -3.50 14.18 8.04
N ASN A 45 -3.87 13.01 7.50
CA ASN A 45 -2.94 11.91 7.28
C ASN A 45 -1.82 12.31 6.30
N ALA A 46 -2.14 13.04 5.23
CA ALA A 46 -1.14 13.49 4.27
C ALA A 46 -0.07 14.36 4.94
N LEU A 47 -0.47 15.29 5.79
CA LEU A 47 0.45 16.13 6.56
C LEU A 47 1.28 15.29 7.54
N MET A 48 0.65 14.34 8.25
CA MET A 48 1.35 13.44 9.18
C MET A 48 2.41 12.59 8.47
N TYR A 49 2.12 12.07 7.27
CA TYR A 49 3.11 11.33 6.49
C TYR A 49 4.30 12.19 6.08
N MET A 50 4.09 13.46 5.72
CA MET A 50 5.19 14.37 5.42
C MET A 50 6.05 14.65 6.67
N PHE A 51 5.45 14.83 7.85
CA PHE A 51 6.19 14.92 9.11
C PHE A 51 7.00 13.66 9.40
N LEU A 52 6.40 12.47 9.22
CA LEU A 52 7.12 11.21 9.40
C LEU A 52 8.35 11.12 8.48
N LEU A 53 8.19 11.46 7.20
CA LEU A 53 9.31 11.45 6.24
C LEU A 53 10.43 12.43 6.63
N VAL A 54 10.06 13.63 7.06
CA VAL A 54 11.02 14.64 7.50
C VAL A 54 11.75 14.19 8.77
N PHE A 55 11.03 13.71 9.78
CA PHE A 55 11.63 13.32 11.07
C PHE A 55 12.40 12.00 11.03
N LEU A 56 12.18 11.16 10.01
CA LEU A 56 12.98 9.95 9.76
C LEU A 56 14.38 10.27 9.18
N TYR A 57 14.73 11.52 8.97
CA TYR A 57 16.08 11.91 8.50
C TYR A 57 17.16 11.29 9.36
N LYS A 58 18.17 10.69 8.71
CA LYS A 58 19.24 9.93 9.35
C LYS A 58 18.77 8.78 10.26
N ALA A 59 17.52 8.34 10.18
CA ALA A 59 17.12 7.10 10.83
C ALA A 59 17.76 5.91 10.11
N GLU A 60 18.33 5.00 10.88
CA GLU A 60 18.81 3.75 10.34
C GLU A 60 17.63 2.89 9.91
N MET A 61 17.47 2.70 8.59
CA MET A 61 16.32 2.00 8.01
C MET A 61 16.17 0.58 8.57
N GLU A 62 17.28 -0.11 8.83
CA GLU A 62 17.22 -1.48 9.37
C GLU A 62 16.63 -1.51 10.77
N SER A 63 16.98 -0.55 11.63
CA SER A 63 16.40 -0.40 12.99
C SER A 63 14.91 -0.07 12.94
N VAL A 64 14.50 0.83 12.02
CA VAL A 64 13.09 1.17 11.79
C VAL A 64 12.30 -0.06 11.35
N LEU A 65 12.83 -0.82 10.39
CA LEU A 65 12.17 -2.04 9.89
C LEU A 65 12.12 -3.16 10.93
N LYS A 66 13.12 -3.28 11.80
CA LYS A 66 13.10 -4.24 12.92
C LYS A 66 11.94 -3.93 13.89
N ILE A 67 11.84 -2.68 14.33
CA ILE A 67 10.75 -2.24 15.22
C ILE A 67 9.40 -2.45 14.54
N TYR A 68 9.25 -2.00 13.29
CA TYR A 68 8.06 -2.21 12.49
C TYR A 68 7.67 -3.69 12.41
N SER A 69 8.64 -4.58 12.09
CA SER A 69 8.37 -6.01 11.92
C SER A 69 7.87 -6.67 13.20
N VAL A 70 8.45 -6.32 14.35
CA VAL A 70 8.01 -6.85 15.66
C VAL A 70 6.60 -6.39 15.98
N VAL A 71 6.34 -5.09 15.85
CA VAL A 71 5.03 -4.49 16.16
C VAL A 71 3.97 -5.01 15.19
N ALA A 72 4.25 -5.01 13.89
CA ALA A 72 3.31 -5.49 12.88
C ALA A 72 2.98 -6.97 13.04
N LEU A 73 4.00 -7.81 13.28
CA LEU A 73 3.81 -9.24 13.55
C LEU A 73 2.92 -9.46 14.77
N PHE A 74 3.22 -8.76 15.87
CA PHE A 74 2.42 -8.85 17.10
C PHE A 74 0.94 -8.52 16.84
N PHE A 75 0.65 -7.39 16.18
CA PHE A 75 -0.73 -7.00 15.93
C PHE A 75 -1.43 -7.90 14.89
N ILE A 76 -0.75 -8.34 13.85
CA ILE A 76 -1.35 -9.29 12.88
C ILE A 76 -1.73 -10.58 13.58
N VAL A 77 -0.81 -11.16 14.37
CA VAL A 77 -1.08 -12.39 15.12
C VAL A 77 -2.20 -12.20 16.12
N LEU A 78 -2.19 -11.08 16.87
CA LEU A 78 -3.24 -10.76 17.86
C LEU A 78 -4.61 -10.62 17.20
N ILE A 79 -4.72 -9.86 16.10
CA ILE A 79 -5.98 -9.65 15.39
C ILE A 79 -6.51 -10.97 14.83
N VAL A 80 -5.65 -11.75 14.17
CA VAL A 80 -6.05 -13.07 13.63
C VAL A 80 -6.48 -14.01 14.76
N PHE A 81 -5.75 -14.04 15.87
CA PHE A 81 -6.11 -14.85 17.03
C PHE A 81 -7.48 -14.45 17.60
N LEU A 82 -7.71 -13.15 17.80
CA LEU A 82 -9.01 -12.64 18.28
C LEU A 82 -10.16 -12.95 17.30
N ALA A 83 -9.90 -12.95 16.00
CA ALA A 83 -10.88 -13.36 15.00
C ALA A 83 -11.17 -14.86 15.02
N VAL A 84 -10.14 -15.70 15.25
CA VAL A 84 -10.30 -17.16 15.34
C VAL A 84 -11.11 -17.56 16.57
N ILE A 85 -10.86 -16.93 17.72
CA ILE A 85 -11.64 -17.20 18.95
C ILE A 85 -13.03 -16.51 18.97
N GLY A 86 -13.38 -15.76 17.91
CA GLY A 86 -14.67 -15.08 17.81
C GLY A 86 -14.82 -13.81 18.63
N ALA A 87 -13.74 -13.29 19.25
CA ALA A 87 -13.75 -12.03 20.00
C ALA A 87 -13.97 -10.81 19.09
N ILE A 88 -13.51 -10.89 17.83
CA ILE A 88 -13.79 -9.92 16.77
C ILE A 88 -14.33 -10.66 15.54
N PRO A 89 -15.21 -10.03 14.73
CA PRO A 89 -15.80 -10.68 13.57
C PRO A 89 -14.76 -10.93 12.47
N ASN A 90 -14.73 -12.14 11.93
CA ASN A 90 -14.06 -12.42 10.67
C ASN A 90 -15.01 -12.08 9.51
N LEU A 91 -14.91 -10.87 8.96
CA LEU A 91 -15.77 -10.43 7.87
C LEU A 91 -15.50 -11.27 6.61
N GLN A 92 -16.56 -11.81 6.05
CA GLN A 92 -16.52 -12.62 4.84
C GLN A 92 -17.18 -11.87 3.69
N PHE A 93 -16.49 -11.81 2.55
CA PHE A 93 -16.95 -11.12 1.35
C PHE A 93 -17.18 -12.14 0.25
N VAL A 94 -18.40 -12.21 -0.24
CA VAL A 94 -18.76 -13.07 -1.36
C VAL A 94 -18.57 -12.29 -2.66
N GLN A 95 -17.76 -12.81 -3.57
CA GLN A 95 -17.50 -12.18 -4.86
C GLN A 95 -17.75 -13.19 -6.00
N SER A 96 -18.59 -12.82 -6.96
CA SER A 96 -18.77 -13.59 -8.19
C SER A 96 -17.59 -13.35 -9.12
N ARG A 97 -17.00 -14.44 -9.60
CA ARG A 97 -15.92 -14.46 -10.59
C ARG A 97 -16.37 -15.27 -11.81
N SER A 98 -15.67 -15.16 -12.92
CA SER A 98 -15.90 -16.00 -14.11
C SER A 98 -15.78 -17.50 -13.83
N ALA A 99 -14.99 -17.87 -12.81
CA ALA A 99 -14.77 -19.26 -12.38
C ALA A 99 -15.71 -19.72 -11.24
N GLY A 100 -16.69 -18.90 -10.84
CA GLY A 100 -17.63 -19.21 -9.75
C GLY A 100 -17.62 -18.19 -8.61
N VAL A 101 -18.31 -18.53 -7.54
CA VAL A 101 -18.41 -17.70 -6.34
C VAL A 101 -17.22 -17.97 -5.41
N VAL A 102 -16.54 -16.91 -4.99
CA VAL A 102 -15.39 -16.97 -4.09
C VAL A 102 -15.74 -16.28 -2.78
N VAL A 103 -15.49 -16.96 -1.65
CA VAL A 103 -15.59 -16.38 -0.31
C VAL A 103 -14.21 -15.90 0.12
N ARG A 104 -14.11 -14.62 0.45
CA ARG A 104 -12.87 -13.94 0.83
C ARG A 104 -12.90 -13.64 2.34
N ASN A 105 -11.89 -14.07 3.07
CA ASN A 105 -11.81 -13.86 4.53
C ASN A 105 -10.92 -12.65 4.86
N SER A 106 -11.36 -11.82 5.80
CA SER A 106 -10.60 -10.65 6.27
C SER A 106 -9.70 -10.94 7.48
N PHE A 107 -9.87 -12.10 8.14
CA PHE A 107 -9.11 -12.52 9.33
C PHE A 107 -9.09 -11.46 10.45
N GLY A 108 -10.23 -10.80 10.68
CA GLY A 108 -10.38 -9.77 11.71
C GLY A 108 -10.03 -8.34 11.25
N PHE A 109 -9.54 -8.16 10.04
CA PHE A 109 -9.36 -6.87 9.40
C PHE A 109 -10.66 -6.38 8.76
N ILE A 110 -10.70 -5.11 8.35
CA ILE A 110 -11.88 -4.53 7.70
C ILE A 110 -12.09 -5.16 6.31
N TYR A 111 -10.99 -5.37 5.56
CA TYR A 111 -11.03 -5.99 4.23
C TYR A 111 -10.02 -7.14 4.10
N PRO A 112 -10.27 -8.14 3.25
CA PRO A 112 -9.29 -9.17 2.91
C PRO A 112 -8.00 -8.61 2.31
N THR A 113 -8.09 -7.50 1.57
CA THR A 113 -6.96 -6.78 1.00
C THR A 113 -6.10 -6.10 2.05
N ASP A 114 -6.68 -5.62 3.15
CA ASP A 114 -5.93 -4.99 4.26
C ASP A 114 -5.03 -6.01 4.95
N PHE A 115 -5.60 -7.17 5.31
CA PHE A 115 -4.80 -8.28 5.85
C PHE A 115 -3.65 -8.65 4.90
N ALA A 116 -3.97 -8.83 3.61
CA ALA A 116 -2.97 -9.19 2.60
C ALA A 116 -1.89 -8.11 2.43
N SER A 117 -2.23 -6.83 2.51
CA SER A 117 -1.28 -5.72 2.46
C SER A 117 -0.35 -5.69 3.67
N HIS A 118 -0.88 -5.89 4.87
CA HIS A 118 -0.05 -6.00 6.08
C HIS A 118 0.92 -7.18 6.01
N CYS A 119 0.46 -8.32 5.50
CA CYS A 119 1.33 -9.47 5.24
C CYS A 119 2.43 -9.16 4.21
N PHE A 120 2.11 -8.45 3.13
CA PHE A 120 3.08 -8.03 2.12
C PHE A 120 4.16 -7.12 2.71
N TYR A 121 3.77 -6.08 3.46
CA TYR A 121 4.73 -5.16 4.07
C TYR A 121 5.60 -5.84 5.11
N LEU A 122 5.02 -6.71 5.94
CA LEU A 122 5.76 -7.48 6.93
C LEU A 122 6.77 -8.42 6.27
N TYR A 123 6.34 -9.18 5.24
CA TYR A 123 7.21 -10.06 4.46
C TYR A 123 8.37 -9.29 3.84
N THR A 124 8.10 -8.13 3.25
CA THR A 124 9.11 -7.27 2.62
C THR A 124 10.12 -6.74 3.64
N ALA A 125 9.65 -6.27 4.80
CA ALA A 125 10.51 -5.77 5.88
C ALA A 125 11.43 -6.88 6.44
N ILE A 126 10.88 -8.05 6.76
CA ILE A 126 11.65 -9.21 7.24
C ILE A 126 12.66 -9.65 6.17
N SER A 127 12.23 -9.72 4.91
CA SER A 127 13.11 -10.12 3.81
C SER A 127 14.26 -9.13 3.60
N TYR A 128 14.05 -7.85 3.84
CA TYR A 128 15.10 -6.84 3.79
C TYR A 128 16.08 -6.98 4.97
N ILE A 129 15.60 -7.17 6.19
CA ILE A 129 16.42 -7.38 7.39
C ILE A 129 17.35 -8.60 7.21
N PHE A 130 16.80 -9.70 6.73
CA PHE A 130 17.54 -10.94 6.51
C PHE A 130 18.09 -11.09 5.08
N ARG A 131 18.29 -9.98 4.32
CA ARG A 131 18.66 -10.00 2.91
C ARG A 131 19.88 -10.85 2.54
N LYS A 132 20.81 -11.03 3.49
CA LYS A 132 22.01 -11.84 3.33
C LYS A 132 21.89 -13.28 3.85
N LYS A 133 20.78 -13.64 4.49
CA LYS A 133 20.58 -14.93 5.15
C LYS A 133 19.28 -15.58 4.75
N PHE A 134 19.22 -16.91 4.90
CA PHE A 134 18.01 -17.71 4.75
C PHE A 134 17.24 -17.52 3.43
N ILE A 135 17.96 -17.35 2.31
CA ILE A 135 17.33 -17.00 1.02
C ILE A 135 16.28 -18.04 0.58
N VAL A 136 16.60 -19.33 0.68
CA VAL A 136 15.69 -20.41 0.28
C VAL A 136 14.42 -20.38 1.14
N LEU A 137 14.58 -20.31 2.46
CA LEU A 137 13.47 -20.27 3.39
C LEU A 137 12.57 -19.03 3.15
N ARG A 138 13.16 -17.84 2.97
CA ARG A 138 12.41 -16.61 2.69
C ARG A 138 11.64 -16.69 1.38
N THR A 139 12.27 -17.20 0.33
CA THR A 139 11.61 -17.38 -0.96
C THR A 139 10.46 -18.37 -0.85
N ALA A 140 10.67 -19.51 -0.18
CA ALA A 140 9.61 -20.49 0.06
C ALA A 140 8.45 -19.91 0.89
N LEU A 141 8.77 -19.16 1.96
CA LEU A 141 7.75 -18.45 2.76
C LEU A 141 6.99 -17.41 1.93
N GLY A 142 7.67 -16.70 1.03
CA GLY A 142 7.01 -15.74 0.12
C GLY A 142 6.00 -16.43 -0.80
N PHE A 143 6.38 -17.52 -1.45
CA PHE A 143 5.44 -18.30 -2.29
C PHE A 143 4.31 -18.92 -1.46
N GLY A 144 4.61 -19.48 -0.28
CA GLY A 144 3.60 -20.03 0.62
C GLY A 144 2.59 -18.96 1.08
N LEU A 145 3.07 -17.77 1.43
CA LEU A 145 2.23 -16.65 1.81
C LEU A 145 1.38 -16.13 0.63
N ALA A 146 1.97 -16.03 -0.56
CA ALA A 146 1.23 -15.65 -1.77
C ALA A 146 0.11 -16.65 -2.09
N TYR A 147 0.39 -17.96 -1.99
CA TYR A 147 -0.61 -19.01 -2.14
C TYR A 147 -1.72 -18.89 -1.10
N PHE A 148 -1.37 -18.71 0.17
CA PHE A 148 -2.34 -18.51 1.26
C PHE A 148 -3.26 -17.31 0.98
N ILE A 149 -2.70 -16.18 0.56
CA ILE A 149 -3.45 -14.95 0.26
C ILE A 149 -4.40 -15.17 -0.94
N ILE A 150 -3.96 -15.86 -2.00
CA ILE A 150 -4.84 -16.21 -3.11
C ILE A 150 -5.98 -17.11 -2.63
N ARG A 151 -5.66 -18.14 -1.86
CA ARG A 151 -6.63 -19.18 -1.48
C ARG A 151 -7.72 -18.68 -0.54
N TYR A 152 -7.36 -17.82 0.41
CA TYR A 152 -8.26 -17.41 1.49
C TYR A 152 -8.75 -15.97 1.41
N CYS A 153 -7.98 -15.06 0.79
CA CYS A 153 -8.34 -13.65 0.67
C CYS A 153 -8.75 -13.26 -0.76
N ASP A 154 -8.42 -14.05 -1.79
CA ASP A 154 -8.51 -13.70 -3.22
C ASP A 154 -7.92 -12.30 -3.52
N ALA A 155 -6.85 -11.91 -2.80
CA ALA A 155 -6.16 -10.64 -2.98
C ALA A 155 -5.01 -10.82 -3.98
N ARG A 156 -5.37 -10.96 -5.26
CA ARG A 156 -4.46 -11.34 -6.36
C ARG A 156 -3.28 -10.39 -6.53
N LEU A 157 -3.52 -9.08 -6.43
CA LEU A 157 -2.47 -8.07 -6.57
C LEU A 157 -1.43 -8.21 -5.44
N ASN A 158 -1.88 -8.36 -4.19
CA ASN A 158 -1.00 -8.52 -3.04
C ASN A 158 -0.16 -9.81 -3.15
N ALA A 159 -0.78 -10.91 -3.58
CA ALA A 159 -0.09 -12.16 -3.80
C ALA A 159 0.96 -12.06 -4.93
N ALA A 160 0.60 -11.40 -6.04
CA ALA A 160 1.54 -11.11 -7.13
C ALA A 160 2.70 -10.23 -6.63
N SER A 161 2.42 -9.20 -5.83
CA SER A 161 3.43 -8.33 -5.25
C SER A 161 4.39 -9.08 -4.32
N ILE A 162 3.89 -10.00 -3.48
CA ILE A 162 4.73 -10.86 -2.63
C ILE A 162 5.62 -11.76 -3.48
N THR A 163 5.05 -12.37 -4.52
CA THR A 163 5.79 -13.23 -5.46
C THR A 163 6.91 -12.45 -6.16
N VAL A 164 6.60 -11.27 -6.68
CA VAL A 164 7.59 -10.40 -7.33
C VAL A 164 8.69 -10.00 -6.34
N MET A 165 8.33 -9.63 -5.11
CA MET A 165 9.32 -9.29 -4.08
C MET A 165 10.20 -10.49 -3.70
N ALA A 166 9.64 -11.71 -3.60
CA ALA A 166 10.41 -12.92 -3.35
C ALA A 166 11.45 -13.16 -4.46
N LEU A 167 11.05 -13.00 -5.73
CA LEU A 167 11.92 -13.12 -6.89
C LEU A 167 12.98 -12.01 -6.94
N ILE A 168 12.63 -10.78 -6.60
CA ILE A 168 13.58 -9.65 -6.51
C ILE A 168 14.65 -9.95 -5.45
N PHE A 169 14.27 -10.38 -4.24
CA PHE A 169 15.24 -10.74 -3.20
C PHE A 169 16.10 -11.94 -3.58
N LEU A 170 15.53 -12.94 -4.27
CA LEU A 170 16.28 -14.09 -4.80
C LEU A 170 17.30 -13.62 -5.85
N TYR A 171 16.89 -12.80 -6.78
CA TYR A 171 17.77 -12.24 -7.82
C TYR A 171 18.95 -11.47 -7.22
N PHE A 172 18.71 -10.60 -6.23
CA PHE A 172 19.77 -9.83 -5.58
C PHE A 172 20.72 -10.67 -4.73
N TYR A 173 20.25 -11.77 -4.19
CA TYR A 173 21.09 -12.68 -3.44
C TYR A 173 22.19 -13.30 -4.33
N PHE A 174 21.84 -13.65 -5.57
CA PHE A 174 22.79 -14.27 -6.49
C PHE A 174 23.62 -13.27 -7.28
N ARG A 175 23.21 -12.02 -7.36
CA ARG A 175 23.94 -10.99 -8.10
C ARG A 175 24.61 -9.99 -7.17
N ASN A 176 25.93 -9.84 -7.38
CA ASN A 176 26.73 -8.83 -6.68
C ASN A 176 26.28 -7.40 -7.01
N ASP A 177 26.32 -6.54 -6.03
CA ASP A 177 25.93 -5.13 -5.85
C ASP A 177 25.99 -4.12 -7.03
N LYS A 178 26.46 -4.49 -8.21
CA LYS A 178 26.66 -3.56 -9.33
C LYS A 178 25.38 -2.97 -9.94
N GLN A 179 24.21 -3.51 -9.63
CA GLN A 179 22.93 -3.04 -10.20
C GLN A 179 22.05 -2.22 -9.23
N ARG A 180 22.59 -1.75 -8.11
CA ARG A 180 21.88 -0.86 -7.17
C ARG A 180 21.25 0.36 -7.84
N ARG A 181 21.89 0.89 -8.90
CA ARG A 181 21.38 2.08 -9.61
C ARG A 181 20.05 1.85 -10.30
N LEU A 182 19.80 0.64 -10.84
CA LEU A 182 18.53 0.31 -11.49
C LEU A 182 17.36 0.34 -10.51
N PHE A 183 17.60 -0.06 -9.26
CA PHE A 183 16.57 -0.08 -8.21
C PHE A 183 16.31 1.28 -7.57
N ALA A 184 17.25 2.22 -7.67
CA ALA A 184 16.99 3.60 -7.32
C ALA A 184 15.92 4.25 -8.23
N LEU A 185 15.66 3.65 -9.42
CA LEU A 185 14.61 4.09 -10.33
C LEU A 185 13.23 3.49 -10.05
N LEU A 186 13.10 2.49 -9.13
CA LEU A 186 11.79 1.90 -8.80
C LEU A 186 10.76 2.92 -8.29
N PRO A 187 11.10 3.89 -7.40
CA PRO A 187 10.14 4.92 -7.01
C PRO A 187 9.66 5.75 -8.20
N LEU A 188 10.53 6.02 -9.16
CA LEU A 188 10.18 6.74 -10.38
C LEU A 188 9.20 5.92 -11.25
N SER A 189 9.40 4.59 -11.34
CA SER A 189 8.48 3.70 -12.07
C SER A 189 7.07 3.69 -11.49
N ALA A 190 6.93 3.80 -10.17
CA ALA A 190 5.62 3.92 -9.51
C ALA A 190 4.92 5.24 -9.90
N GLY A 191 5.64 6.35 -9.93
CA GLY A 191 5.11 7.64 -10.39
C GLY A 191 4.68 7.60 -11.85
N ILE A 192 5.49 6.99 -12.73
CA ILE A 192 5.15 6.81 -14.14
C ILE A 192 3.91 5.93 -14.28
N ALA A 193 3.86 4.78 -13.60
CA ALA A 193 2.71 3.87 -13.65
C ALA A 193 1.41 4.56 -13.19
N SER A 194 1.45 5.32 -12.09
CA SER A 194 0.31 6.10 -11.63
C SER A 194 -0.15 7.13 -12.65
N SER A 195 0.79 7.86 -13.27
CA SER A 195 0.48 8.84 -14.31
C SER A 195 -0.15 8.20 -15.55
N VAL A 196 0.37 7.04 -15.97
CA VAL A 196 -0.20 6.25 -17.08
C VAL A 196 -1.61 5.78 -16.74
N MET A 197 -1.86 5.29 -15.52
CA MET A 197 -3.21 4.87 -15.09
C MET A 197 -4.20 6.03 -15.09
N ILE A 198 -3.81 7.20 -14.60
CA ILE A 198 -4.63 8.42 -14.65
C ILE A 198 -4.95 8.81 -16.10
N TYR A 199 -3.94 8.80 -16.97
CA TYR A 199 -4.12 9.10 -18.40
C TYR A 199 -5.07 8.10 -19.08
N LEU A 200 -4.87 6.80 -18.88
CA LEU A 200 -5.76 5.77 -19.44
C LEU A 200 -7.19 5.88 -18.91
N SER A 201 -7.36 6.17 -17.63
CA SER A 201 -8.67 6.41 -17.03
C SER A 201 -9.34 7.66 -17.63
N SER A 202 -8.60 8.75 -17.86
CA SER A 202 -9.15 9.97 -18.47
C SER A 202 -9.65 9.76 -19.90
N LYS A 203 -9.05 8.84 -20.65
CA LYS A 203 -9.39 8.50 -22.04
C LYS A 203 -10.29 7.28 -22.17
N PHE A 204 -10.70 6.67 -21.07
CA PHE A 204 -11.50 5.46 -21.09
C PHE A 204 -12.83 5.66 -21.82
N THR A 205 -13.17 4.71 -22.67
CA THR A 205 -14.49 4.61 -23.33
C THR A 205 -14.86 3.14 -23.56
N TRP A 206 -16.14 2.83 -23.43
CA TRP A 206 -16.68 1.50 -23.68
C TRP A 206 -16.71 1.12 -25.17
N SER A 207 -16.69 2.11 -26.07
CA SER A 207 -16.75 1.88 -27.51
C SER A 207 -15.46 1.31 -28.11
N HIS A 208 -14.33 1.39 -27.38
CA HIS A 208 -13.04 0.98 -27.91
C HIS A 208 -12.56 -0.35 -27.28
N PRO A 209 -12.38 -1.43 -28.09
CA PRO A 209 -12.06 -2.77 -27.56
C PRO A 209 -10.79 -2.82 -26.67
N MET A 210 -9.76 -2.04 -27.01
CA MET A 210 -8.52 -1.99 -26.24
C MET A 210 -8.77 -1.48 -24.81
N TYR A 211 -9.56 -0.41 -24.65
CA TYR A 211 -9.85 0.11 -23.30
C TYR A 211 -10.70 -0.88 -22.50
N VAL A 212 -11.63 -1.60 -23.13
CA VAL A 212 -12.42 -2.64 -22.48
C VAL A 212 -11.52 -3.80 -22.01
N ALA A 213 -10.60 -4.26 -22.87
CA ALA A 213 -9.65 -5.32 -22.51
C ALA A 213 -8.74 -4.90 -21.34
N LEU A 214 -8.18 -3.68 -21.37
CA LEU A 214 -7.38 -3.13 -20.28
C LEU A 214 -8.19 -2.97 -19.00
N ASN A 215 -9.43 -2.50 -19.09
CA ASN A 215 -10.31 -2.34 -17.95
C ASN A 215 -10.62 -3.68 -17.27
N ASN A 216 -10.87 -4.73 -18.05
CA ASN A 216 -11.06 -6.08 -17.52
C ASN A 216 -9.78 -6.63 -16.87
N PHE A 217 -8.62 -6.40 -17.50
CA PHE A 217 -7.33 -6.77 -16.94
C PHE A 217 -7.06 -6.08 -15.58
N PHE A 218 -7.36 -4.79 -15.48
CA PHE A 218 -7.23 -4.00 -14.24
C PHE A 218 -8.48 -4.09 -13.34
N SER A 219 -9.35 -5.10 -13.51
CA SER A 219 -10.51 -5.33 -12.63
C SER A 219 -11.40 -4.10 -12.48
N MET A 220 -11.80 -3.49 -13.59
CA MET A 220 -12.68 -2.32 -13.70
C MET A 220 -12.09 -0.98 -13.22
N ARG A 221 -10.81 -0.92 -12.90
CA ARG A 221 -10.18 0.29 -12.34
C ARG A 221 -10.12 1.46 -13.30
N LEU A 222 -10.00 1.21 -14.62
CA LEU A 222 -10.02 2.29 -15.60
C LEU A 222 -11.38 2.97 -15.65
N HIS A 223 -12.46 2.20 -15.64
CA HIS A 223 -13.82 2.73 -15.60
C HIS A 223 -14.08 3.50 -14.31
N LEU A 224 -13.79 2.92 -13.15
CA LEU A 224 -13.96 3.58 -11.86
C LEU A 224 -13.14 4.88 -11.76
N GLY A 225 -11.89 4.86 -12.24
CA GLY A 225 -11.05 6.05 -12.34
C GLY A 225 -11.63 7.11 -13.26
N HIS A 226 -12.23 6.71 -14.39
CA HIS A 226 -12.90 7.63 -15.31
C HIS A 226 -14.11 8.32 -14.66
N GLU A 227 -14.96 7.57 -13.98
CA GLU A 227 -16.11 8.13 -13.27
C GLU A 227 -15.66 9.06 -12.11
N ALA A 228 -14.60 8.69 -11.39
CA ALA A 228 -14.01 9.55 -10.38
C ALA A 228 -13.50 10.87 -10.97
N LEU A 229 -12.80 10.82 -12.12
CA LEU A 229 -12.27 12.00 -12.80
C LEU A 229 -13.38 12.89 -13.38
N LYS A 230 -14.52 12.29 -13.80
CA LYS A 230 -15.71 13.05 -14.23
C LYS A 230 -16.41 13.73 -13.05
N LYS A 231 -16.55 13.00 -11.93
CA LYS A 231 -17.25 13.49 -10.75
C LYS A 231 -16.43 14.55 -10.00
N TYR A 232 -15.12 14.41 -9.98
CA TYR A 232 -14.21 15.29 -9.26
C TYR A 232 -13.10 15.79 -10.20
N ALA A 233 -13.07 17.11 -10.41
CA ALA A 233 -11.99 17.71 -11.20
C ALA A 233 -10.63 17.54 -10.52
N VAL A 234 -9.60 17.19 -11.30
CA VAL A 234 -8.23 17.10 -10.78
C VAL A 234 -7.73 18.51 -10.42
N GLN A 235 -7.33 18.70 -9.18
CA GLN A 235 -6.76 19.96 -8.70
C GLN A 235 -5.42 19.71 -8.02
N TRP A 236 -4.54 20.71 -8.13
CA TRP A 236 -3.29 20.72 -7.36
C TRP A 236 -3.61 20.68 -5.87
N PHE A 237 -2.94 19.76 -5.15
CA PHE A 237 -3.12 19.53 -3.71
C PHE A 237 -4.47 18.95 -3.27
N GLY A 238 -5.33 18.50 -4.20
CA GLY A 238 -6.58 17.78 -3.90
C GLY A 238 -7.80 18.67 -3.70
N ILE A 239 -8.93 18.04 -3.36
CA ILE A 239 -10.26 18.66 -3.26
C ILE A 239 -10.93 18.24 -1.96
N ARG A 240 -11.73 19.09 -1.33
CA ARG A 240 -12.60 18.74 -0.20
C ARG A 240 -13.87 18.03 -0.65
N GLY A 241 -14.44 17.26 0.25
CA GLY A 241 -15.77 16.65 0.06
C GLY A 241 -15.80 15.48 -0.90
N ILE A 242 -14.64 14.86 -1.18
CA ILE A 242 -14.61 13.59 -1.89
C ILE A 242 -15.18 12.52 -0.97
N SER A 243 -16.26 11.88 -1.41
CA SER A 243 -16.83 10.72 -0.75
C SER A 243 -16.96 9.59 -1.75
N PHE A 244 -16.32 8.47 -1.47
CA PHE A 244 -16.48 7.25 -2.24
C PHE A 244 -17.31 6.25 -1.44
N ILE A 245 -18.18 5.53 -2.14
CA ILE A 245 -18.97 4.44 -1.57
C ILE A 245 -18.16 3.15 -1.81
N GLY A 246 -17.55 2.63 -0.74
CA GLY A 246 -16.85 1.35 -0.81
C GLY A 246 -17.81 0.17 -0.61
N TYR A 247 -17.46 -0.98 -1.18
CA TYR A 247 -18.20 -2.24 -1.00
C TYR A 247 -18.06 -2.82 0.42
N GLY A 248 -17.42 -2.12 1.35
CA GLY A 248 -16.93 -2.63 2.60
C GLY A 248 -17.96 -3.16 3.57
N GLY A 249 -17.99 -4.48 3.77
CA GLY A 249 -18.52 -5.14 4.97
C GLY A 249 -19.99 -4.87 5.34
N ARG A 250 -20.74 -4.17 4.50
CA ARG A 250 -22.15 -3.91 4.71
C ARG A 250 -22.95 -5.11 4.25
N THR A 251 -23.83 -5.58 5.12
CA THR A 251 -24.83 -6.62 4.84
C THR A 251 -25.89 -6.15 3.82
N GLU A 252 -26.00 -4.86 3.59
CA GLU A 252 -26.91 -4.29 2.60
C GLU A 252 -26.25 -4.27 1.22
N SER A 253 -26.97 -4.75 0.21
CA SER A 253 -26.59 -4.71 -1.18
C SER A 253 -26.41 -3.26 -1.62
N VAL A 254 -25.16 -2.79 -1.70
CA VAL A 254 -24.86 -1.50 -2.32
C VAL A 254 -25.03 -1.70 -3.81
N LEU A 255 -26.08 -1.11 -4.40
CA LEU A 255 -26.42 -1.21 -5.83
C LEU A 255 -25.35 -0.58 -6.73
N SER A 256 -24.52 0.33 -6.19
CA SER A 256 -23.37 0.91 -6.91
C SER A 256 -22.27 1.28 -5.92
N TYR A 257 -21.02 1.04 -6.29
CA TYR A 257 -19.85 1.54 -5.60
C TYR A 257 -18.97 2.30 -6.58
N ASP A 258 -18.40 3.39 -6.10
CA ASP A 258 -17.47 4.24 -6.84
C ASP A 258 -16.05 4.19 -6.25
N TYR A 259 -15.76 3.13 -5.50
CA TYR A 259 -14.50 2.95 -4.84
C TYR A 259 -13.41 2.55 -5.83
N VAL A 260 -12.39 3.37 -5.92
CA VAL A 260 -11.16 3.06 -6.63
C VAL A 260 -10.14 2.61 -5.59
N ASP A 261 -9.86 1.31 -5.53
CA ASP A 261 -8.73 0.80 -4.76
C ASP A 261 -7.45 1.44 -5.29
N SER A 262 -6.86 2.26 -4.46
CA SER A 262 -5.57 2.89 -4.74
C SER A 262 -4.41 1.93 -4.50
#